data_962be7086fdf8fbf5694c09a1c0c1073
#
_entry.id   962be7086fdf8fbf5694c09a1c0c1073
#
_cell.length_a   1.000
_cell.length_b   1.000
_cell.length_c   1.000
_cell.angle_alpha   90.00
_cell.angle_beta   90.00
_cell.angle_gamma   90.00
#
_symmetry.space_group_name_H-M   'P 1'
#
loop_
_entity.id
_entity.type
_entity.pdbx_description
1 polymer ?
#
loop_
_entity_poly.entity_id
_entity_poly.type
_entity_poly.pdbx_seq_one_letter_code
_entity_poly.pdbx_strand_id
1 'polypeptide(L)'
;MLGEGDRLPDVTLLDDQGAEVSTMNLLGAPLVLYFYPKDDTPGCTSEASQFRDMYGEFEKKNARIVGVSRDSVESHQRFKSKYSIPFTLLADTESKLYKALGVNARSTFLIDASGRILKVWPKVNVNEHADEVLASLL
;
A
#
# COMPACT_ATOMS: atom_id res chain seq x y z
N MET A 1 -2.48 -16.70 2.90
CA MET A 1 -2.33 -15.25 3.13
C MET A 1 -2.01 -14.99 4.60
N LEU A 2 -1.02 -14.15 4.85
CA LEU A 2 -0.74 -13.74 6.22
C LEU A 2 -1.90 -12.92 6.79
N GLY A 3 -2.05 -12.93 8.08
CA GLY A 3 -3.18 -12.29 8.75
C GLY A 3 -2.80 -11.61 10.06
N GLU A 4 -3.80 -11.23 10.83
CA GLU A 4 -3.63 -10.56 12.12
C GLU A 4 -2.66 -11.31 13.02
N GLY A 5 -1.73 -10.58 13.62
CA GLY A 5 -0.69 -11.13 14.49
C GLY A 5 0.58 -11.58 13.78
N ASP A 6 0.53 -11.80 12.47
CA ASP A 6 1.73 -12.15 11.69
C ASP A 6 2.61 -10.91 11.52
N ARG A 7 3.88 -11.15 11.20
CA ARG A 7 4.84 -10.07 10.96
C ARG A 7 5.03 -9.80 9.47
N LEU A 8 5.20 -8.53 9.14
CA LEU A 8 5.54 -8.11 7.78
C LEU A 8 6.87 -8.73 7.36
N PRO A 9 6.91 -9.50 6.26
CA PRO A 9 8.17 -10.06 5.76
C PRO A 9 9.14 -8.97 5.29
N ASP A 10 10.44 -9.25 5.44
CA ASP A 10 11.50 -8.38 4.93
C ASP A 10 11.71 -8.66 3.44
N VAL A 11 11.23 -7.79 2.59
CA VAL A 11 11.36 -7.88 1.13
C VAL A 11 11.86 -6.55 0.60
N THR A 12 12.85 -6.56 -0.29
CA THR A 12 13.39 -5.37 -0.93
C THR A 12 12.83 -5.21 -2.33
N LEU A 13 12.25 -4.05 -2.63
CA LEU A 13 11.68 -3.69 -3.92
C LEU A 13 12.18 -2.31 -4.34
N LEU A 14 11.94 -1.94 -5.59
CA LEU A 14 12.17 -0.57 -6.05
C LEU A 14 10.92 0.27 -5.79
N ASP A 15 11.12 1.51 -5.37
CA ASP A 15 10.02 2.48 -5.25
C ASP A 15 9.80 3.21 -6.59
N ASP A 16 8.90 4.19 -6.59
CA ASP A 16 8.58 4.99 -7.78
C ASP A 16 9.70 5.94 -8.19
N GLN A 17 10.73 6.09 -7.38
CA GLN A 17 11.95 6.85 -7.70
C GLN A 17 13.08 5.95 -8.23
N GLY A 18 12.85 4.64 -8.28
CA GLY A 18 13.87 3.66 -8.66
C GLY A 18 14.85 3.33 -7.55
N ALA A 19 14.59 3.76 -6.32
CA ALA A 19 15.44 3.46 -5.17
C ALA A 19 15.03 2.13 -4.53
N GLU A 20 16.01 1.40 -4.01
CA GLU A 20 15.74 0.17 -3.26
C GLU A 20 15.14 0.50 -1.90
N VAL A 21 14.04 -0.17 -1.57
CA VAL A 21 13.34 -0.02 -0.29
C VAL A 21 13.07 -1.41 0.28
N SER A 22 13.56 -1.66 1.49
CA SER A 22 13.14 -2.82 2.28
C SER A 22 11.81 -2.50 2.95
N THR A 23 10.92 -3.47 3.04
CA THR A 23 9.67 -3.32 3.80
C THR A 23 9.94 -2.88 5.23
N MET A 24 11.08 -3.27 5.80
CA MET A 24 11.49 -2.86 7.16
C MET A 24 11.74 -1.36 7.26
N ASN A 25 12.13 -0.70 6.17
CA ASN A 25 12.32 0.75 6.14
C ASN A 25 11.01 1.54 6.23
N LEU A 26 9.87 0.87 6.02
CA LEU A 26 8.55 1.49 6.09
C LEU A 26 8.00 1.51 7.51
N LEU A 27 8.65 0.83 8.43
CA LEU A 27 8.19 0.69 9.82
C LEU A 27 8.62 1.90 10.66
N GLY A 28 8.18 1.93 11.92
CA GLY A 28 8.42 3.05 12.84
C GLY A 28 7.21 3.95 12.99
N ALA A 29 6.16 3.71 12.21
CA ALA A 29 4.87 4.38 12.28
C ALA A 29 3.82 3.41 11.77
N PRO A 30 2.53 3.61 12.07
CA PRO A 30 1.48 2.79 11.47
C PRO A 30 1.57 2.83 9.95
N LEU A 31 1.44 1.66 9.31
CA LEU A 31 1.60 1.51 7.87
C LEU A 31 0.32 0.94 7.25
N VAL A 32 -0.19 1.63 6.24
CA VAL A 32 -1.24 1.12 5.37
C VAL A 32 -0.55 0.64 4.09
N LEU A 33 -0.50 -0.66 3.90
CA LEU A 33 0.12 -1.30 2.73
C LEU A 33 -0.99 -1.89 1.89
N TYR A 34 -1.27 -1.29 0.72
CA TYR A 34 -2.36 -1.77 -0.12
C TYR A 34 -1.85 -2.28 -1.46
N PHE A 35 -2.44 -3.38 -1.92
CA PHE A 35 -2.10 -4.07 -3.16
C PHE A 35 -3.21 -3.86 -4.17
N TYR A 36 -2.87 -3.47 -5.39
CA TYR A 36 -3.84 -3.22 -6.45
C TYR A 36 -3.35 -3.85 -7.77
N PRO A 37 -4.26 -4.19 -8.69
CA PRO A 37 -3.90 -4.96 -9.87
C PRO A 37 -3.05 -4.24 -10.89
N LYS A 38 -3.36 -2.97 -11.21
CA LYS A 38 -2.68 -2.29 -12.31
C LYS A 38 -2.86 -0.77 -12.26
N ASP A 39 -1.76 -0.05 -12.47
CA ASP A 39 -1.75 1.42 -12.57
C ASP A 39 -2.74 1.91 -13.63
N ASP A 40 -3.35 3.05 -13.36
CA ASP A 40 -4.19 3.81 -14.28
C ASP A 40 -5.38 3.02 -14.85
N THR A 41 -5.92 2.09 -14.07
CA THR A 41 -7.20 1.45 -14.33
C THR A 41 -8.27 2.10 -13.46
N PRO A 42 -9.58 2.04 -13.83
CA PRO A 42 -10.62 2.78 -13.11
C PRO A 42 -10.67 2.51 -11.61
N GLY A 43 -10.67 1.24 -11.19
CA GLY A 43 -10.72 0.88 -9.78
C GLY A 43 -9.47 1.27 -9.01
N CYS A 44 -8.30 1.08 -9.60
CA CYS A 44 -7.02 1.43 -8.97
C CYS A 44 -6.85 2.95 -8.87
N THR A 45 -7.29 3.67 -9.89
CA THR A 45 -7.27 5.14 -9.88
C THR A 45 -8.22 5.68 -8.80
N SER A 46 -9.41 5.09 -8.68
CA SER A 46 -10.37 5.46 -7.64
C SER A 46 -9.80 5.24 -6.25
N GLU A 47 -9.21 4.09 -6.00
CA GLU A 47 -8.60 3.76 -4.70
C GLU A 47 -7.47 4.73 -4.34
N ALA A 48 -6.55 4.95 -5.26
CA ALA A 48 -5.42 5.88 -5.06
C ALA A 48 -5.92 7.30 -4.82
N SER A 49 -6.94 7.73 -5.56
CA SER A 49 -7.53 9.07 -5.41
C SER A 49 -8.19 9.26 -4.06
N GLN A 50 -8.87 8.24 -3.55
CA GLN A 50 -9.48 8.29 -2.21
C GLN A 50 -8.41 8.43 -1.12
N PHE A 51 -7.36 7.63 -1.18
CA PHE A 51 -6.24 7.75 -0.24
C PHE A 51 -5.55 9.11 -0.36
N ARG A 52 -5.35 9.60 -1.59
CA ARG A 52 -4.78 10.93 -1.84
C ARG A 52 -5.62 12.02 -1.19
N ASP A 53 -6.93 11.99 -1.41
CA ASP A 53 -7.84 13.03 -0.92
C ASP A 53 -7.92 13.03 0.61
N MET A 54 -7.65 11.91 1.25
CA MET A 54 -7.65 11.76 2.70
C MET A 54 -6.24 11.72 3.31
N TYR A 55 -5.23 11.98 2.50
CA TYR A 55 -3.83 11.84 2.93
C TYR A 55 -3.50 12.68 4.18
N GLY A 56 -4.00 13.91 4.25
CA GLY A 56 -3.80 14.77 5.41
C GLY A 56 -4.37 14.18 6.70
N GLU A 57 -5.49 13.46 6.61
CA GLU A 57 -6.09 12.79 7.77
C GLU A 57 -5.22 11.61 8.24
N PHE A 58 -4.63 10.86 7.30
CA PHE A 58 -3.68 9.80 7.63
C PHE A 58 -2.41 10.37 8.28
N GLU A 59 -1.90 11.48 7.76
CA GLU A 59 -0.73 12.17 8.32
C GLU A 59 -0.98 12.62 9.77
N LYS A 60 -2.16 13.12 10.07
CA LYS A 60 -2.54 13.52 11.44
C LYS A 60 -2.47 12.35 12.41
N LYS A 61 -2.67 11.13 11.93
CA LYS A 61 -2.55 9.90 12.73
C LYS A 61 -1.16 9.29 12.64
N ASN A 62 -0.20 10.00 12.05
CA ASN A 62 1.17 9.54 11.83
C ASN A 62 1.24 8.25 11.02
N ALA A 63 0.25 7.99 10.19
CA ALA A 63 0.17 6.78 9.37
C ALA A 63 0.78 7.01 7.99
N ARG A 64 1.53 6.03 7.51
CA ARG A 64 2.09 6.00 6.16
C ARG A 64 1.19 5.18 5.25
N ILE A 65 1.07 5.60 4.00
CA ILE A 65 0.35 4.85 2.97
C ILE A 65 1.37 4.44 1.90
N VAL A 66 1.36 3.17 1.54
CA VAL A 66 2.22 2.63 0.47
C VAL A 66 1.37 1.73 -0.42
N GLY A 67 1.38 2.02 -1.71
CA GLY A 67 0.71 1.19 -2.70
C GLY A 67 1.68 0.23 -3.36
N VAL A 68 1.22 -0.96 -3.71
CA VAL A 68 2.03 -2.01 -4.34
C VAL A 68 1.29 -2.59 -5.52
N SER A 69 1.95 -2.66 -6.66
CA SER A 69 1.48 -3.44 -7.80
C SER A 69 2.66 -4.08 -8.53
N ARG A 70 2.36 -4.90 -9.53
CA ARG A 70 3.40 -5.55 -10.35
C ARG A 70 3.88 -4.68 -11.50
N ASP A 71 3.40 -3.45 -11.58
CA ASP A 71 3.81 -2.48 -12.60
C ASP A 71 5.26 -2.03 -12.39
N SER A 72 5.86 -1.53 -13.46
CA SER A 72 7.24 -1.05 -13.45
C SER A 72 7.38 0.29 -12.71
N VAL A 73 8.63 0.64 -12.40
CA VAL A 73 8.96 1.96 -11.83
C VAL A 73 8.44 3.08 -12.76
N GLU A 74 8.65 2.95 -14.07
CA GLU A 74 8.23 3.96 -15.05
C GLU A 74 6.71 4.12 -15.08
N SER A 75 5.97 3.01 -15.00
CA SER A 75 4.52 3.03 -14.91
C SER A 75 4.06 3.77 -13.65
N HIS A 76 4.68 3.46 -12.51
CA HIS A 76 4.38 4.13 -11.23
C HIS A 76 4.66 5.63 -11.29
N GLN A 77 5.74 6.04 -11.94
CA GLN A 77 6.07 7.47 -12.11
C GLN A 77 4.98 8.19 -12.88
N ARG A 78 4.51 7.60 -13.99
CA ARG A 78 3.43 8.18 -14.80
C ARG A 78 2.12 8.26 -14.03
N PHE A 79 1.76 7.18 -13.33
CA PHE A 79 0.53 7.11 -12.54
C PHE A 79 0.55 8.15 -11.42
N LYS A 80 1.65 8.22 -10.69
CA LYS A 80 1.84 9.19 -9.60
C LYS A 80 1.73 10.64 -10.10
N SER A 81 2.39 10.96 -11.21
CA SER A 81 2.34 12.30 -11.80
C SER A 81 0.95 12.66 -12.31
N LYS A 82 0.31 11.72 -13.00
CA LYS A 82 -1.01 11.95 -13.62
C LYS A 82 -2.08 12.29 -12.59
N TYR A 83 -2.04 11.64 -11.44
CA TYR A 83 -3.09 11.78 -10.42
C TYR A 83 -2.60 12.47 -9.14
N SER A 84 -1.39 13.02 -9.15
CA SER A 84 -0.82 13.72 -7.98
C SER A 84 -0.84 12.87 -6.71
N ILE A 85 -0.43 11.62 -6.82
CA ILE A 85 -0.40 10.69 -5.69
C ILE A 85 0.74 11.08 -4.75
N PRO A 86 0.47 11.38 -3.46
CA PRO A 86 1.50 11.92 -2.56
C PRO A 86 2.31 10.89 -1.80
N PHE A 87 2.00 9.60 -1.94
CA PHE A 87 2.65 8.53 -1.18
C PHE A 87 3.46 7.60 -2.09
N THR A 88 4.29 6.77 -1.49
CA THR A 88 5.18 5.85 -2.20
C THR A 88 4.41 4.73 -2.89
N LEU A 89 4.82 4.39 -4.10
CA LEU A 89 4.38 3.21 -4.82
C LEU A 89 5.58 2.27 -4.98
N LEU A 90 5.38 0.99 -4.69
CA LEU A 90 6.42 -0.05 -4.82
C LEU A 90 6.17 -0.89 -6.06
N ALA A 91 7.23 -1.14 -6.82
CA ALA A 91 7.21 -1.93 -8.05
C ALA A 91 7.57 -3.38 -7.75
N ASP A 92 6.57 -4.23 -7.55
CA ASP A 92 6.76 -5.65 -7.27
C ASP A 92 6.68 -6.48 -8.57
N THR A 93 7.57 -6.17 -9.52
CA THR A 93 7.54 -6.77 -10.86
C THR A 93 7.71 -8.29 -10.88
N GLU A 94 8.34 -8.84 -9.86
CA GLU A 94 8.56 -10.29 -9.73
C GLU A 94 7.62 -10.95 -8.72
N SER A 95 6.63 -10.23 -8.24
CA SER A 95 5.64 -10.72 -7.26
C SER A 95 6.26 -11.22 -5.95
N LYS A 96 7.40 -10.68 -5.55
CA LYS A 96 8.09 -11.10 -4.31
C LYS A 96 7.24 -10.83 -3.08
N LEU A 97 6.73 -9.62 -2.95
CA LEU A 97 5.92 -9.23 -1.79
C LEU A 97 4.53 -9.84 -1.87
N TYR A 98 3.94 -9.90 -3.06
CA TYR A 98 2.68 -10.60 -3.28
C TYR A 98 2.73 -12.04 -2.75
N LYS A 99 3.79 -12.75 -3.12
CA LYS A 99 3.98 -14.15 -2.69
C LYS A 99 4.27 -14.26 -1.20
N ALA A 100 5.12 -13.38 -0.67
CA ALA A 100 5.49 -13.41 0.75
C ALA A 100 4.27 -13.22 1.67
N LEU A 101 3.33 -12.37 1.27
CA LEU A 101 2.10 -12.15 2.03
C LEU A 101 0.94 -13.05 1.60
N GLY A 102 1.07 -13.76 0.48
CA GLY A 102 0.02 -14.60 -0.06
C GLY A 102 -1.14 -13.82 -0.67
N VAL A 103 -0.86 -12.66 -1.26
CA VAL A 103 -1.88 -11.80 -1.87
C VAL A 103 -2.26 -12.32 -3.25
N ASN A 104 -3.56 -12.46 -3.51
CA ASN A 104 -4.08 -12.88 -4.81
C ASN A 104 -5.27 -12.04 -5.30
N ALA A 105 -5.56 -10.95 -4.61
CA ALA A 105 -6.64 -10.02 -4.97
C ALA A 105 -6.28 -8.64 -4.46
N ARG A 106 -7.10 -7.63 -4.79
CA ARG A 106 -6.97 -6.30 -4.19
C ARG A 106 -7.10 -6.43 -2.67
N SER A 107 -6.04 -6.11 -1.95
CA SER A 107 -5.96 -6.33 -0.49
C SER A 107 -5.30 -5.16 0.19
N THR A 108 -5.61 -4.94 1.46
CA THR A 108 -4.97 -3.92 2.28
C THR A 108 -4.58 -4.53 3.62
N PHE A 109 -3.38 -4.17 4.10
CA PHE A 109 -2.86 -4.56 5.40
C PHE A 109 -2.64 -3.31 6.24
N LEU A 110 -3.16 -3.31 7.45
CA LEU A 110 -2.85 -2.29 8.45
C LEU A 110 -1.80 -2.89 9.38
N ILE A 111 -0.64 -2.25 9.48
CA ILE A 111 0.54 -2.78 10.16
C ILE A 111 0.98 -1.76 11.20
N ASP A 112 1.30 -2.23 12.42
CA ASP A 112 1.77 -1.32 13.46
C ASP A 112 3.24 -0.92 13.25
N ALA A 113 3.72 0.01 14.07
CA ALA A 113 5.07 0.55 13.94
C ALA A 113 6.17 -0.52 14.08
N SER A 114 5.88 -1.65 14.73
CA SER A 114 6.85 -2.74 14.93
C SER A 114 6.83 -3.77 13.80
N GLY A 115 5.85 -3.70 12.89
CA GLY A 115 5.73 -4.64 11.78
C GLY A 115 4.72 -5.76 12.00
N ARG A 116 3.91 -5.68 13.04
CA ARG A 116 2.85 -6.66 13.29
C ARG A 116 1.59 -6.27 12.51
N ILE A 117 1.00 -7.23 11.82
CA ILE A 117 -0.26 -7.01 11.08
C ILE A 117 -1.41 -6.91 12.09
N LEU A 118 -2.10 -5.76 12.07
CA LEU A 118 -3.24 -5.49 12.96
C LEU A 118 -4.55 -5.86 12.32
N LYS A 119 -4.69 -5.65 11.01
CA LYS A 119 -5.93 -5.92 10.29
C LYS A 119 -5.63 -6.17 8.82
N VAL A 120 -6.45 -7.02 8.20
CA VAL A 120 -6.36 -7.34 6.78
C VAL A 120 -7.73 -7.17 6.14
N TRP A 121 -7.75 -6.50 4.98
CA TRP A 121 -8.88 -6.52 4.06
C TRP A 121 -8.47 -7.41 2.88
N PRO A 122 -8.82 -8.70 2.88
CA PRO A 122 -8.27 -9.65 1.90
C PRO A 122 -8.84 -9.48 0.50
N LYS A 123 -10.00 -8.83 0.39
CA LYS A 123 -10.66 -8.57 -0.88
C LYS A 123 -11.37 -7.23 -0.80
N VAL A 124 -10.73 -6.19 -1.30
CA VAL A 124 -11.18 -4.81 -1.14
C VAL A 124 -12.26 -4.44 -2.15
N ASN A 125 -13.34 -3.85 -1.65
CA ASN A 125 -14.25 -3.04 -2.45
C ASN A 125 -13.78 -1.59 -2.33
N VAL A 126 -13.46 -0.94 -3.45
CA VAL A 126 -12.86 0.40 -3.42
C VAL A 126 -13.80 1.48 -2.92
N ASN A 127 -15.11 1.26 -2.93
CA ASN A 127 -16.08 2.22 -2.42
C ASN A 127 -15.89 2.40 -0.91
N GLU A 128 -15.60 3.62 -0.48
CA GLU A 128 -15.42 3.99 0.93
C GLU A 128 -14.27 3.25 1.64
N HIS A 129 -13.39 2.57 0.91
CA HIS A 129 -12.31 1.79 1.52
C HIS A 129 -11.33 2.67 2.32
N ALA A 130 -10.94 3.82 1.78
CA ALA A 130 -10.04 4.74 2.49
C ALA A 130 -10.65 5.21 3.81
N ASP A 131 -11.96 5.47 3.84
CA ASP A 131 -12.68 5.81 5.07
C ASP A 131 -12.63 4.68 6.09
N GLU A 132 -12.84 3.44 5.65
CA GLU A 132 -12.77 2.26 6.52
C GLU A 132 -11.39 2.10 7.14
N VAL A 133 -10.34 2.27 6.34
CA VAL A 133 -8.96 2.15 6.81
C VAL A 133 -8.65 3.27 7.81
N LEU A 134 -9.01 4.49 7.49
CA LEU A 134 -8.81 5.63 8.39
C LEU A 134 -9.52 5.42 9.74
N ALA A 135 -10.75 4.93 9.69
CA ALA A 135 -11.52 4.65 10.91
C ALA A 135 -10.89 3.55 11.78
N SER A 136 -10.07 2.68 11.19
CA SER A 136 -9.37 1.61 11.90
C SER A 136 -8.08 2.09 12.59
N LEU A 137 -7.63 3.29 12.30
CA LEU A 137 -6.48 3.92 12.96
C LEU A 137 -6.93 4.61 14.24
N LEU A 138 -6.25 4.34 15.33
CA LEU A 138 -6.57 4.92 16.64
C LEU A 138 -5.63 6.06 17.02
#